data_8db70da79eabeee3b5bff788127dffed
#
_entry.id   8db70da79eabeee3b5bff788127dffed
#
_cell.length_a   1.000
_cell.length_b   1.000
_cell.length_c   1.000
_cell.angle_alpha   90.00
_cell.angle_beta   90.00
_cell.angle_gamma   90.00
#
_symmetry.space_group_name_H-M   'P 1'
#
loop_
_entity.id
_entity.type
_entity.pdbx_description
1 polymer ?
#
loop_
_entity_poly.entity_id
_entity_poly.type
_entity_poly.pdbx_seq_one_letter_code
_entity_poly.pdbx_strand_id
1 'polypeptide(L)'
;KEVATLAEIGGIQMIQYLQQEKKVNEVNFEVKQIEAKIKEINFDKRKTIILSPVRGKVFNLIPQSIGYASTLGENLMKIVPDGDVEAKVFLSNNDVGFVKNKMEADIRIDAYPFTQFGSIKGNLKFVGDEVLPSDYQNPEPRFPAYINLSKQYLIKNGNTYKIRSGQSVSVNLKVRDKPVISLLTDAIDRAFDSLKGIK
;
A
#
# COMPACT_ATOMS: atom_id res chain seq x y z
N LYS A 1 -76.05 -37.76 9.71
CA LYS A 1 -75.85 -37.10 8.40
C LYS A 1 -75.16 -35.73 8.54
N GLU A 2 -75.51 -34.88 9.54
CA GLU A 2 -74.92 -33.54 9.71
C GLU A 2 -73.41 -33.55 10.03
N VAL A 3 -72.91 -34.54 10.78
CA VAL A 3 -71.49 -34.62 11.12
C VAL A 3 -70.61 -34.98 9.91
N ALA A 4 -71.13 -35.73 8.96
CA ALA A 4 -70.41 -36.09 7.73
C ALA A 4 -70.26 -34.87 6.80
N THR A 5 -71.30 -34.01 6.71
CA THR A 5 -71.24 -32.81 5.91
C THR A 5 -70.30 -31.74 6.53
N LEU A 6 -70.25 -31.63 7.85
CA LEU A 6 -69.32 -30.76 8.55
C LEU A 6 -67.84 -31.19 8.36
N ALA A 7 -67.56 -32.49 8.37
CA ALA A 7 -66.21 -33.01 8.12
C ALA A 7 -65.79 -32.80 6.66
N GLU A 8 -66.70 -32.89 5.72
CA GLU A 8 -66.46 -32.65 4.29
C GLU A 8 -66.19 -31.19 3.99
N ILE A 9 -66.92 -30.25 4.62
CA ILE A 9 -66.67 -28.80 4.50
C ILE A 9 -65.32 -28.43 5.12
N GLY A 10 -64.96 -28.99 6.28
CA GLY A 10 -63.66 -28.78 6.93
C GLY A 10 -62.49 -29.29 6.05
N GLY A 11 -62.69 -30.43 5.39
CA GLY A 11 -61.71 -30.96 4.44
C GLY A 11 -61.46 -30.07 3.22
N ILE A 12 -62.55 -29.51 2.65
CA ILE A 12 -62.46 -28.61 1.49
C ILE A 12 -61.73 -27.32 1.89
N GLN A 13 -62.04 -26.74 3.07
CA GLN A 13 -61.35 -25.56 3.57
C GLN A 13 -59.88 -25.79 3.83
N MET A 14 -59.50 -26.95 4.35
CA MET A 14 -58.11 -27.34 4.55
C MET A 14 -57.34 -27.48 3.22
N ILE A 15 -57.96 -28.06 2.22
CA ILE A 15 -57.36 -28.18 0.88
C ILE A 15 -57.14 -26.77 0.27
N GLN A 16 -58.09 -25.90 0.39
CA GLN A 16 -57.97 -24.50 -0.09
C GLN A 16 -56.87 -23.76 0.63
N TYR A 17 -56.74 -23.91 1.94
CA TYR A 17 -55.66 -23.32 2.73
C TYR A 17 -54.30 -23.80 2.27
N LEU A 18 -54.11 -25.10 2.12
CA LEU A 18 -52.85 -25.71 1.62
C LEU A 18 -52.50 -25.28 0.20
N GLN A 19 -53.50 -25.08 -0.66
CA GLN A 19 -53.30 -24.56 -2.00
C GLN A 19 -52.83 -23.12 -1.99
N GLN A 20 -53.45 -22.29 -1.10
CA GLN A 20 -53.02 -20.89 -0.94
C GLN A 20 -51.62 -20.79 -0.34
N GLU A 21 -51.28 -21.60 0.67
CA GLU A 21 -49.94 -21.64 1.26
C GLU A 21 -48.90 -22.07 0.21
N LYS A 22 -49.18 -23.07 -0.60
CA LYS A 22 -48.31 -23.46 -1.71
C LYS A 22 -48.07 -22.31 -2.69
N LYS A 23 -49.13 -21.60 -3.07
CA LYS A 23 -49.05 -20.45 -3.99
C LYS A 23 -48.24 -19.31 -3.38
N VAL A 24 -48.39 -19.03 -2.08
CA VAL A 24 -47.60 -18.05 -1.38
C VAL A 24 -46.13 -18.44 -1.37
N ASN A 25 -45.81 -19.70 -1.13
CA ASN A 25 -44.43 -20.18 -1.13
C ASN A 25 -43.80 -20.12 -2.54
N GLU A 26 -44.56 -20.45 -3.60
CA GLU A 26 -44.13 -20.28 -4.99
C GLU A 26 -43.82 -18.84 -5.31
N VAL A 27 -44.70 -17.89 -4.98
CA VAL A 27 -44.50 -16.45 -5.20
C VAL A 27 -43.31 -15.95 -4.39
N ASN A 28 -43.16 -16.36 -3.14
CA ASN A 28 -42.01 -15.99 -2.31
C ASN A 28 -40.68 -16.50 -2.89
N PHE A 29 -40.69 -17.67 -3.50
CA PHE A 29 -39.53 -18.23 -4.19
C PHE A 29 -39.18 -17.40 -5.44
N GLU A 30 -40.18 -17.04 -6.24
CA GLU A 30 -39.99 -16.15 -7.41
C GLU A 30 -39.45 -14.76 -7.00
N VAL A 31 -39.99 -14.17 -5.93
CA VAL A 31 -39.51 -12.91 -5.39
C VAL A 31 -38.02 -13.00 -5.04
N LYS A 32 -37.61 -14.04 -4.31
CA LYS A 32 -36.19 -14.26 -3.96
C LYS A 32 -35.29 -14.42 -5.20
N GLN A 33 -35.76 -15.09 -6.25
CA GLN A 33 -35.02 -15.22 -7.49
C GLN A 33 -34.86 -13.86 -8.19
N ILE A 34 -35.92 -13.06 -8.24
CA ILE A 34 -35.87 -11.72 -8.86
C ILE A 34 -34.94 -10.81 -8.06
N GLU A 35 -34.99 -10.84 -6.72
CA GLU A 35 -34.08 -10.08 -5.86
C GLU A 35 -32.61 -10.46 -6.08
N ALA A 36 -32.32 -11.75 -6.24
CA ALA A 36 -30.96 -12.23 -6.58
C ALA A 36 -30.49 -11.68 -7.93
N LYS A 37 -31.36 -11.72 -8.94
CA LYS A 37 -31.09 -11.14 -10.27
C LYS A 37 -30.86 -9.64 -10.23
N ILE A 38 -31.65 -8.90 -9.45
CA ILE A 38 -31.45 -7.45 -9.25
C ILE A 38 -30.10 -7.17 -8.61
N LYS A 39 -29.68 -7.98 -7.62
CA LYS A 39 -28.35 -7.83 -6.99
C LYS A 39 -27.23 -8.07 -7.98
N GLU A 40 -27.34 -9.09 -8.82
CA GLU A 40 -26.37 -9.39 -9.88
C GLU A 40 -26.25 -8.23 -10.90
N ILE A 41 -27.38 -7.78 -11.44
CA ILE A 41 -27.41 -6.66 -12.41
C ILE A 41 -26.83 -5.38 -11.77
N ASN A 42 -27.17 -5.07 -10.52
CA ASN A 42 -26.63 -3.92 -9.82
C ASN A 42 -25.12 -4.03 -9.56
N PHE A 43 -24.61 -5.24 -9.34
CA PHE A 43 -23.19 -5.50 -9.22
C PHE A 43 -22.47 -5.26 -10.55
N ASP A 44 -23.01 -5.77 -11.66
CA ASP A 44 -22.44 -5.58 -12.99
C ASP A 44 -22.51 -4.11 -13.43
N LYS A 45 -23.61 -3.43 -13.13
CA LYS A 45 -23.73 -1.98 -13.37
C LYS A 45 -22.66 -1.18 -12.64
N ARG A 46 -22.30 -1.56 -11.41
CA ARG A 46 -21.21 -0.91 -10.68
C ARG A 46 -19.85 -1.12 -11.31
N LYS A 47 -19.62 -2.27 -11.95
CA LYS A 47 -18.36 -2.54 -12.69
C LYS A 47 -18.23 -1.75 -13.99
N THR A 48 -19.33 -1.26 -14.54
CA THR A 48 -19.31 -0.48 -15.78
C THR A 48 -18.64 0.90 -15.58
N ILE A 49 -18.64 1.43 -14.35
CA ILE A 49 -18.03 2.71 -14.02
C ILE A 49 -16.84 2.45 -13.09
N ILE A 50 -15.65 2.70 -13.60
CA ILE A 50 -14.40 2.57 -12.84
C ILE A 50 -14.15 3.91 -12.13
N LEU A 51 -14.19 3.89 -10.79
CA LEU A 51 -13.93 5.06 -9.97
C LEU A 51 -12.50 5.02 -9.43
N SER A 52 -11.88 6.19 -9.34
CA SER A 52 -10.59 6.33 -8.68
C SER A 52 -10.73 6.07 -7.17
N PRO A 53 -9.91 5.18 -6.58
CA PRO A 53 -9.95 4.93 -5.14
C PRO A 53 -9.36 6.08 -4.31
N VAL A 54 -8.56 6.96 -4.94
CA VAL A 54 -7.85 8.06 -4.27
C VAL A 54 -7.88 9.32 -5.13
N ARG A 55 -7.79 10.47 -4.49
CA ARG A 55 -7.57 11.74 -5.18
C ARG A 55 -6.11 11.81 -5.64
N GLY A 56 -5.88 12.15 -6.91
CA GLY A 56 -4.54 12.20 -7.46
C GLY A 56 -4.48 12.56 -8.94
N LYS A 57 -3.30 12.46 -9.50
CA LYS A 57 -3.04 12.71 -10.92
C LYS A 57 -2.99 11.40 -11.69
N VAL A 58 -3.69 11.35 -12.81
CA VAL A 58 -3.61 10.22 -13.72
C VAL A 58 -2.24 10.21 -14.40
N PHE A 59 -1.60 9.07 -14.37
CA PHE A 59 -0.34 8.79 -15.04
C PHE A 59 -0.48 7.53 -15.88
N ASN A 60 0.12 7.52 -17.07
CA ASN A 60 0.13 6.38 -17.98
C ASN A 60 -1.29 5.86 -18.31
N LEU A 61 -2.13 6.74 -18.89
CA LEU A 61 -3.45 6.34 -19.40
C LEU A 61 -3.26 5.55 -20.69
N ILE A 62 -3.62 4.26 -20.69
CA ILE A 62 -3.52 3.37 -21.85
C ILE A 62 -4.67 3.60 -22.84
N PRO A 63 -5.96 3.65 -22.42
CA PRO A 63 -7.06 3.97 -23.32
C PRO A 63 -6.97 5.43 -23.79
N GLN A 64 -6.58 5.65 -25.04
CA GLN A 64 -6.44 7.00 -25.62
C GLN A 64 -7.66 7.42 -26.46
N SER A 65 -8.55 6.49 -26.77
CA SER A 65 -9.72 6.75 -27.60
C SER A 65 -10.95 5.97 -27.13
N ILE A 66 -12.12 6.49 -27.49
CA ILE A 66 -13.39 5.77 -27.31
C ILE A 66 -13.37 4.54 -28.22
N GLY A 67 -13.84 3.40 -27.70
CA GLY A 67 -13.82 2.12 -28.40
C GLY A 67 -12.59 1.25 -28.10
N TYR A 68 -11.72 1.67 -27.16
CA TYR A 68 -10.65 0.82 -26.69
C TYR A 68 -11.21 -0.44 -25.99
N ALA A 69 -10.79 -1.60 -26.47
CA ALA A 69 -11.15 -2.89 -25.87
C ALA A 69 -10.03 -3.34 -24.92
N SER A 70 -10.31 -3.34 -23.63
CA SER A 70 -9.38 -3.83 -22.61
C SER A 70 -9.48 -5.33 -22.44
N THR A 71 -8.36 -5.96 -22.08
CA THR A 71 -8.31 -7.38 -21.70
C THR A 71 -8.46 -7.54 -20.19
N LEU A 72 -8.87 -8.74 -19.75
CA LEU A 72 -9.02 -9.03 -18.33
C LEU A 72 -7.65 -8.92 -17.62
N GLY A 73 -7.61 -8.14 -16.53
CA GLY A 73 -6.36 -7.92 -15.76
C GLY A 73 -5.43 -6.84 -16.31
N GLU A 74 -5.82 -6.15 -17.37
CA GLU A 74 -5.02 -5.06 -17.93
C GLU A 74 -5.05 -3.82 -17.04
N ASN A 75 -3.87 -3.21 -16.83
CA ASN A 75 -3.77 -1.94 -16.12
C ASN A 75 -4.15 -0.79 -17.04
N LEU A 76 -5.31 -0.18 -16.85
CA LEU A 76 -5.81 0.90 -17.71
C LEU A 76 -5.10 2.23 -17.45
N MET A 77 -4.79 2.54 -16.21
CA MET A 77 -4.10 3.78 -15.83
C MET A 77 -3.42 3.61 -14.45
N LYS A 78 -2.47 4.49 -14.18
CA LYS A 78 -1.86 4.63 -12.86
C LYS A 78 -2.26 5.96 -12.24
N ILE A 79 -2.72 5.96 -11.00
CA ILE A 79 -3.05 7.19 -10.27
C ILE A 79 -1.95 7.43 -9.24
N VAL A 80 -1.33 8.61 -9.33
CA VAL A 80 -0.37 9.09 -8.34
C VAL A 80 -1.15 9.92 -7.32
N PRO A 81 -1.28 9.48 -6.06
CA PRO A 81 -2.01 10.21 -5.03
C PRO A 81 -1.46 11.62 -4.83
N ASP A 82 -2.33 12.57 -4.55
CA ASP A 82 -1.91 13.87 -4.04
C ASP A 82 -1.52 13.70 -2.56
N GLY A 83 -0.32 14.13 -2.20
CA GLY A 83 0.18 14.03 -0.83
C GLY A 83 1.67 14.29 -0.75
N ASP A 84 2.18 14.16 0.46
CA ASP A 84 3.61 14.27 0.74
C ASP A 84 4.34 13.04 0.21
N VAL A 85 5.48 13.26 -0.42
CA VAL A 85 6.35 12.17 -0.86
C VAL A 85 7.22 11.70 0.28
N GLU A 86 7.45 10.39 0.34
CA GLU A 86 8.38 9.75 1.26
C GLU A 86 9.59 9.23 0.47
N ALA A 87 10.77 9.23 1.07
CA ALA A 87 11.93 8.59 0.47
C ALA A 87 11.95 7.11 0.86
N LYS A 88 11.97 6.23 -0.14
CA LYS A 88 12.21 4.80 0.04
C LYS A 88 13.66 4.51 -0.28
N VAL A 89 14.40 4.01 0.69
CA VAL A 89 15.80 3.62 0.57
C VAL A 89 16.00 2.18 1.01
N PHE A 90 17.14 1.61 0.65
CA PHE A 90 17.47 0.23 0.99
C PHE A 90 18.70 0.21 1.88
N LEU A 91 18.57 -0.45 3.03
CA LEU A 91 19.64 -0.63 3.99
C LEU A 91 20.30 -1.99 3.76
N SER A 92 21.61 -2.06 3.90
CA SER A 92 22.31 -3.33 3.89
C SER A 92 22.02 -4.13 5.17
N ASN A 93 22.21 -5.44 5.12
CA ASN A 93 22.08 -6.30 6.30
C ASN A 93 23.06 -5.90 7.42
N ASN A 94 24.21 -5.33 7.08
CA ASN A 94 25.22 -4.90 8.04
C ASN A 94 24.84 -3.61 8.77
N ASP A 95 24.02 -2.76 8.14
CA ASP A 95 23.67 -1.46 8.65
C ASP A 95 22.34 -1.46 9.42
N VAL A 96 21.44 -2.40 9.13
CA VAL A 96 20.08 -2.42 9.71
C VAL A 96 20.09 -2.49 11.22
N GLY A 97 21.04 -3.21 11.84
CA GLY A 97 21.16 -3.34 13.30
C GLY A 97 21.50 -2.04 14.04
N PHE A 98 22.02 -1.04 13.33
CA PHE A 98 22.37 0.25 13.91
C PHE A 98 21.30 1.33 13.70
N VAL A 99 20.28 1.04 12.88
CA VAL A 99 19.26 2.00 12.49
C VAL A 99 18.05 1.88 13.42
N LYS A 100 17.57 3.01 13.93
CA LYS A 100 16.40 3.09 14.82
C LYS A 100 15.38 4.07 14.25
N ASN A 101 14.09 3.81 14.52
CA ASN A 101 13.03 4.73 14.15
C ASN A 101 13.28 6.14 14.70
N LYS A 102 12.86 7.15 13.95
CA LYS A 102 13.02 8.58 14.22
C LYS A 102 14.46 9.11 14.12
N MET A 103 15.43 8.32 13.64
CA MET A 103 16.76 8.82 13.33
C MET A 103 16.71 9.92 12.28
N GLU A 104 17.57 10.93 12.46
CA GLU A 104 17.74 12.02 11.50
C GLU A 104 18.40 11.50 10.23
N ALA A 105 17.88 11.98 9.11
CA ALA A 105 18.36 11.67 7.77
C ALA A 105 18.61 12.95 6.97
N ASP A 106 19.70 12.97 6.23
CA ASP A 106 19.99 14.00 5.21
C ASP A 106 19.71 13.40 3.83
N ILE A 107 18.65 13.90 3.17
CA ILE A 107 18.16 13.41 1.89
C ILE A 107 18.67 14.32 0.79
N ARG A 108 19.35 13.74 -0.18
CA ARG A 108 19.84 14.42 -1.40
C ARG A 108 19.05 13.87 -2.58
N ILE A 109 18.58 14.76 -3.42
CA ILE A 109 17.83 14.38 -4.61
C ILE A 109 18.77 14.44 -5.80
N ASP A 110 18.96 13.32 -6.49
CA ASP A 110 19.97 13.21 -7.55
C ASP A 110 19.72 14.16 -8.72
N ALA A 111 18.43 14.49 -8.97
CA ALA A 111 18.06 15.49 -9.97
C ALA A 111 18.54 16.93 -9.65
N TYR A 112 18.93 17.21 -8.39
CA TYR A 112 19.35 18.53 -7.93
C TYR A 112 20.70 18.44 -7.24
N PRO A 113 21.80 18.88 -7.88
CA PRO A 113 23.14 18.80 -7.30
C PRO A 113 23.20 19.41 -5.89
N PHE A 114 23.61 18.61 -4.90
CA PHE A 114 23.53 19.00 -3.48
C PHE A 114 24.42 20.20 -3.16
N THR A 115 25.51 20.42 -3.92
CA THR A 115 26.39 21.58 -3.79
C THR A 115 25.69 22.89 -4.07
N GLN A 116 24.61 22.87 -4.85
CA GLN A 116 23.84 24.04 -5.24
C GLN A 116 22.50 24.16 -4.52
N PHE A 117 21.85 23.04 -4.25
CA PHE A 117 20.50 22.97 -3.71
C PHE A 117 20.46 22.51 -2.25
N GLY A 118 21.60 21.98 -1.73
CA GLY A 118 21.65 21.43 -0.38
C GLY A 118 20.97 20.06 -0.26
N SER A 119 20.64 19.72 0.97
CA SER A 119 19.92 18.50 1.33
C SER A 119 18.63 18.82 2.07
N ILE A 120 17.71 17.89 2.10
CA ILE A 120 16.48 17.98 2.87
C ILE A 120 16.64 17.13 4.11
N LYS A 121 16.30 17.70 5.26
CA LYS A 121 16.21 16.95 6.51
C LYS A 121 14.99 16.04 6.48
N GLY A 122 15.13 14.90 7.10
CA GLY A 122 14.04 13.97 7.28
C GLY A 122 14.24 13.11 8.51
N ASN A 123 13.25 12.30 8.81
CA ASN A 123 13.31 11.34 9.91
C ASN A 123 12.91 9.97 9.42
N LEU A 124 13.65 8.95 9.83
CA LEU A 124 13.32 7.57 9.56
C LEU A 124 11.96 7.23 10.19
N LYS A 125 11.01 6.83 9.37
CA LYS A 125 9.66 6.46 9.78
C LYS A 125 9.64 5.04 10.33
N PHE A 126 10.10 4.10 9.53
CA PHE A 126 10.26 2.69 9.89
C PHE A 126 11.17 1.98 8.88
N VAL A 127 11.69 0.84 9.30
CA VAL A 127 12.39 -0.13 8.46
C VAL A 127 11.43 -1.31 8.28
N GLY A 128 11.30 -1.80 7.06
CA GLY A 128 10.46 -2.97 6.78
C GLY A 128 11.04 -4.23 7.39
N ASP A 129 10.18 -5.06 7.93
CA ASP A 129 10.57 -6.32 8.58
C ASP A 129 10.91 -7.42 7.56
N GLU A 130 10.51 -7.25 6.32
CA GLU A 130 10.74 -8.21 5.24
C GLU A 130 11.99 -7.85 4.44
N VAL A 131 12.90 -8.82 4.33
CA VAL A 131 14.13 -8.71 3.54
C VAL A 131 13.80 -8.88 2.07
N LEU A 132 14.21 -7.93 1.24
CA LEU A 132 14.20 -8.11 -0.19
C LEU A 132 15.36 -9.02 -0.59
N PRO A 133 15.08 -10.12 -1.31
CA PRO A 133 16.11 -11.03 -1.75
C PRO A 133 17.08 -10.34 -2.72
N SER A 134 18.28 -10.91 -2.83
CA SER A 134 19.24 -10.49 -3.84
C SER A 134 18.65 -10.64 -5.25
N ASP A 135 18.89 -9.65 -6.09
CA ASP A 135 18.53 -9.66 -7.50
C ASP A 135 19.78 -9.42 -8.37
N TYR A 136 19.62 -9.50 -9.70
CA TYR A 136 20.74 -9.34 -10.65
C TYR A 136 21.46 -7.99 -10.54
N GLN A 137 20.75 -6.94 -10.07
CA GLN A 137 21.31 -5.59 -9.90
C GLN A 137 21.86 -5.36 -8.51
N ASN A 138 21.39 -6.13 -7.51
CA ASN A 138 21.77 -5.99 -6.11
C ASN A 138 22.01 -7.39 -5.53
N PRO A 139 23.27 -7.84 -5.48
CA PRO A 139 23.62 -9.20 -5.06
C PRO A 139 23.44 -9.46 -3.56
N GLU A 140 23.21 -8.42 -2.76
CA GLU A 140 23.05 -8.53 -1.33
C GLU A 140 21.59 -8.36 -0.89
N PRO A 141 21.14 -9.10 0.15
CA PRO A 141 19.84 -8.88 0.78
C PRO A 141 19.77 -7.47 1.39
N ARG A 142 18.62 -6.83 1.26
CA ARG A 142 18.44 -5.44 1.69
C ARG A 142 17.07 -5.22 2.35
N PHE A 143 17.04 -4.30 3.32
CA PHE A 143 15.83 -3.94 4.04
C PHE A 143 15.28 -2.62 3.48
N PRO A 144 14.00 -2.54 3.08
CA PRO A 144 13.39 -1.29 2.69
C PRO A 144 13.20 -0.39 3.92
N ALA A 145 13.61 0.86 3.82
CA ALA A 145 13.42 1.88 4.85
C ALA A 145 12.67 3.08 4.28
N TYR A 146 11.78 3.64 5.05
CA TYR A 146 10.93 4.76 4.66
C TYR A 146 11.24 5.98 5.52
N ILE A 147 11.47 7.12 4.86
CA ILE A 147 11.91 8.35 5.50
C ILE A 147 10.93 9.46 5.15
N ASN A 148 10.41 10.12 6.18
CA ASN A 148 9.58 11.31 6.02
C ASN A 148 10.47 12.52 5.77
N LEU A 149 10.16 13.28 4.73
CA LEU A 149 10.83 14.53 4.41
C LEU A 149 10.24 15.67 5.25
N SER A 150 11.07 16.52 5.83
CA SER A 150 10.61 17.72 6.55
C SER A 150 10.05 18.81 5.62
N LYS A 151 10.44 18.80 4.35
CA LYS A 151 9.97 19.72 3.31
C LYS A 151 9.78 18.99 2.00
N GLN A 152 8.74 19.35 1.27
CA GLN A 152 8.41 18.77 -0.04
C GLN A 152 8.99 19.58 -1.23
N TYR A 153 9.95 20.44 -0.94
CA TYR A 153 10.57 21.33 -1.92
C TYR A 153 11.98 21.74 -1.52
N LEU A 154 12.77 22.12 -2.51
CA LEU A 154 14.07 22.78 -2.36
C LEU A 154 13.95 24.25 -2.73
N ILE A 155 14.78 25.10 -2.12
CA ILE A 155 14.84 26.54 -2.44
C ILE A 155 16.23 26.85 -2.95
N LYS A 156 16.30 27.56 -4.10
CA LYS A 156 17.56 28.10 -4.65
C LYS A 156 17.28 29.45 -5.27
N ASN A 157 18.04 30.47 -4.85
CA ASN A 157 17.93 31.82 -5.37
C ASN A 157 16.51 32.40 -5.34
N GLY A 158 15.72 32.10 -4.27
CA GLY A 158 14.33 32.53 -4.14
C GLY A 158 13.31 31.68 -4.92
N ASN A 159 13.76 30.75 -5.77
CA ASN A 159 12.88 29.87 -6.51
C ASN A 159 12.64 28.56 -5.75
N THR A 160 11.39 28.09 -5.81
CA THR A 160 10.96 26.85 -5.15
C THR A 160 10.89 25.71 -6.17
N TYR A 161 11.57 24.62 -5.87
CA TYR A 161 11.65 23.41 -6.68
C TYR A 161 10.91 22.28 -5.97
N LYS A 162 9.73 21.95 -6.45
CA LYS A 162 8.89 20.90 -5.83
C LYS A 162 9.45 19.50 -6.12
N ILE A 163 9.53 18.68 -5.08
CA ILE A 163 9.92 17.27 -5.20
C ILE A 163 8.76 16.49 -5.82
N ARG A 164 9.11 15.54 -6.68
CA ARG A 164 8.15 14.70 -7.39
C ARG A 164 8.38 13.22 -7.07
N SER A 165 7.30 12.46 -7.01
CA SER A 165 7.40 11.01 -6.92
C SER A 165 8.17 10.44 -8.12
N GLY A 166 9.00 9.42 -7.86
CA GLY A 166 9.83 8.78 -8.89
C GLY A 166 11.22 9.39 -9.08
N GLN A 167 11.59 10.43 -8.33
CA GLN A 167 12.95 10.95 -8.34
C GLN A 167 13.87 10.05 -7.51
N SER A 168 15.09 9.79 -8.03
CA SER A 168 16.13 9.07 -7.29
C SER A 168 16.68 9.93 -6.16
N VAL A 169 16.97 9.30 -5.03
CA VAL A 169 17.48 9.96 -3.83
C VAL A 169 18.62 9.17 -3.20
N SER A 170 19.58 9.89 -2.65
CA SER A 170 20.63 9.36 -1.80
C SER A 170 20.43 9.87 -0.37
N VAL A 171 20.50 8.99 0.61
CA VAL A 171 20.22 9.32 2.00
C VAL A 171 21.38 8.97 2.90
N ASN A 172 21.78 9.92 3.74
CA ASN A 172 22.73 9.70 4.82
C ASN A 172 21.98 9.68 6.16
N LEU A 173 21.96 8.51 6.80
CA LEU A 173 21.43 8.34 8.15
C LEU A 173 22.53 8.62 9.19
N LYS A 174 22.24 9.43 10.19
CA LYS A 174 23.17 9.67 11.30
C LYS A 174 23.03 8.55 12.32
N VAL A 175 23.85 7.51 12.16
CA VAL A 175 23.78 6.30 12.97
C VAL A 175 24.40 6.45 14.37
N ARG A 176 25.50 7.21 14.50
CA ARG A 176 26.21 7.42 15.77
C ARG A 176 26.97 8.74 15.77
N ASP A 177 26.88 9.46 16.87
CA ASP A 177 27.88 10.47 17.25
C ASP A 177 28.86 9.79 18.21
N LYS A 178 30.02 9.31 17.70
CA LYS A 178 31.11 8.85 18.56
C LYS A 178 32.02 10.02 18.86
N PRO A 179 32.29 10.33 20.14
CA PRO A 179 33.33 11.30 20.49
C PRO A 179 34.69 10.79 19.98
N VAL A 180 35.51 11.69 19.44
CA VAL A 180 36.81 11.33 18.83
C VAL A 180 37.72 10.54 19.81
N ILE A 181 37.57 10.79 21.11
CA ILE A 181 38.33 10.11 22.16
C ILE A 181 37.99 8.62 22.23
N SER A 182 36.76 8.20 21.88
CA SER A 182 36.40 6.79 21.86
C SER A 182 37.08 6.00 20.75
N LEU A 183 37.52 6.64 19.67
CA LEU A 183 38.31 6.01 18.62
C LEU A 183 39.71 5.59 19.09
N LEU A 184 40.30 6.39 20.01
CA LEU A 184 41.57 6.07 20.63
C LEU A 184 41.43 4.91 21.61
N THR A 185 40.39 4.90 22.44
CA THR A 185 40.14 3.79 23.39
C THR A 185 39.79 2.50 22.63
N ASP A 186 38.96 2.52 21.58
CA ASP A 186 38.65 1.37 20.74
C ASP A 186 39.93 0.80 20.04
N ALA A 187 40.89 1.66 19.70
CA ALA A 187 42.16 1.21 19.10
C ALA A 187 43.09 0.54 20.14
N ILE A 188 43.11 1.08 21.35
CA ILE A 188 43.89 0.53 22.46
C ILE A 188 43.31 -0.83 22.88
N ASP A 189 42.00 -0.95 23.05
CA ASP A 189 41.32 -2.19 23.40
C ASP A 189 41.59 -3.30 22.38
N ARG A 190 41.52 -3.00 21.07
CA ARG A 190 41.89 -3.95 20.01
C ARG A 190 43.35 -4.38 20.06
N ALA A 191 44.26 -3.48 20.42
CA ALA A 191 45.67 -3.80 20.57
C ALA A 191 45.89 -4.72 21.79
N PHE A 192 45.20 -4.48 22.91
CA PHE A 192 45.22 -5.35 24.08
C PHE A 192 44.63 -6.75 23.85
N ASP A 193 43.50 -6.81 23.09
CA ASP A 193 42.87 -8.10 22.74
C ASP A 193 43.74 -8.93 21.79
N SER A 194 44.47 -8.30 20.90
CA SER A 194 45.44 -8.98 20.01
C SER A 194 46.64 -9.55 20.77
N LEU A 195 47.03 -8.91 21.88
CA LEU A 195 48.14 -9.40 22.75
C LEU A 195 47.69 -10.53 23.66
N LYS A 196 46.41 -10.62 24.04
CA LYS A 196 45.83 -11.72 24.85
C LYS A 196 45.61 -13.00 24.03
N GLY A 197 45.52 -12.92 22.72
CA GLY A 197 45.32 -14.06 21.81
C GLY A 197 46.60 -14.86 21.52
N ILE A 198 47.78 -14.47 22.03
CA ILE A 198 49.07 -15.18 21.90
C ILE A 198 49.33 -15.95 23.17
N LYS A 199 48.64 -17.10 23.31
CA LYS A 199 49.03 -18.19 24.23
C LYS A 199 48.78 -19.51 23.56
#